data_733cf5c35d27b5d0bedd3bbf7248e569
#
_entry.id   733cf5c35d27b5d0bedd3bbf7248e569
#
_cell.length_a   1.000
_cell.length_b   1.000
_cell.length_c   1.000
_cell.angle_alpha   90.00
_cell.angle_beta   90.00
_cell.angle_gamma   90.00
#
_symmetry.space_group_name_H-M   'P 1'
#
loop_
_entity.id
_entity.type
_entity.pdbx_description
1 polymer ?
#
loop_
_entity_poly.entity_id
_entity_poly.type
_entity_poly.pdbx_seq_one_letter_code
_entity_poly.pdbx_strand_id
1 'polypeptide(L)'
;MVGVVGPNPTVDTSPKMMKQAMIFAAGLGTRLKPLTDTMPKALVRVGGQPLLWHVIMKLKAAGYERLVVNVHHFSQQIIDYLKANGNFGLDIRISDESDGLLETGGGIKKALPLFDPESPILIHNVDILSNLDLTALPVDAPLLVVSQRQTKRYLLFDDEMRLQGWTNIETGELKGPVANGQCSMVHGQLKRLAFSGIHVMHPSLYPLFADWPERFPIMDFYLKACATHLIRGYEAPGLRLLDVGKLDTLDQANAFISDL
;
A
#
# COMPACT_ATOMS: atom_id res chain seq x y z
N MET A 1 38.67 -38.01 29.98
CA MET A 1 37.78 -36.84 29.80
C MET A 1 37.30 -36.84 28.37
N VAL A 2 36.02 -37.13 28.14
CA VAL A 2 35.44 -37.15 26.80
C VAL A 2 34.81 -35.77 26.63
N GLY A 3 35.37 -34.97 25.67
CA GLY A 3 34.85 -33.64 25.34
C GLY A 3 33.49 -33.76 24.64
N VAL A 4 32.45 -33.22 25.24
CA VAL A 4 31.13 -33.03 24.62
C VAL A 4 31.24 -31.89 23.62
N VAL A 5 31.24 -32.22 22.33
CA VAL A 5 31.10 -31.24 21.24
C VAL A 5 29.63 -30.83 21.20
N GLY A 6 29.34 -29.59 21.64
CA GLY A 6 28.02 -29.02 21.51
C GLY A 6 27.61 -28.84 20.03
N PRO A 7 26.30 -28.82 19.73
CA PRO A 7 25.84 -28.63 18.36
C PRO A 7 26.28 -27.27 17.81
N ASN A 8 26.89 -27.29 16.64
CA ASN A 8 27.22 -26.08 15.86
C ASN A 8 25.92 -25.27 15.64
N PRO A 9 25.93 -23.93 15.81
CA PRO A 9 24.79 -23.12 15.41
C PRO A 9 24.56 -23.30 13.91
N THR A 10 23.38 -23.80 13.57
CA THR A 10 22.92 -23.87 12.17
C THR A 10 22.81 -22.44 11.66
N VAL A 11 23.70 -22.08 10.75
CA VAL A 11 23.58 -20.83 9.99
C VAL A 11 22.30 -20.95 9.17
N ASP A 12 21.31 -20.08 9.45
CA ASP A 12 20.12 -19.96 8.62
C ASP A 12 20.57 -19.46 7.24
N THR A 13 20.57 -20.37 6.28
CA THR A 13 20.93 -20.10 4.88
C THR A 13 19.72 -19.72 4.02
N SER A 14 18.56 -19.47 4.62
CA SER A 14 17.39 -18.96 3.91
C SER A 14 17.75 -17.63 3.23
N PRO A 15 17.47 -17.45 1.94
CA PRO A 15 17.73 -16.18 1.28
C PRO A 15 16.95 -15.09 2.02
N LYS A 16 17.67 -14.09 2.55
CA LYS A 16 17.06 -12.96 3.23
C LYS A 16 16.16 -12.23 2.21
N MET A 17 14.85 -12.34 2.37
CA MET A 17 13.90 -11.61 1.51
C MET A 17 14.18 -10.11 1.58
N MET A 18 14.25 -9.47 0.43
CA MET A 18 14.46 -8.02 0.34
C MET A 18 13.21 -7.28 0.86
N LYS A 19 13.39 -6.39 1.82
CA LYS A 19 12.32 -5.47 2.21
C LYS A 19 12.20 -4.35 1.19
N GLN A 20 11.13 -4.40 0.40
CA GLN A 20 10.87 -3.47 -0.70
C GLN A 20 9.45 -2.91 -0.62
N ALA A 21 9.28 -1.65 -1.05
CA ALA A 21 8.00 -0.99 -1.02
C ALA A 21 7.76 -0.10 -2.24
N MET A 22 6.48 0.12 -2.57
CA MET A 22 6.03 1.10 -3.55
C MET A 22 5.31 2.24 -2.84
N ILE A 23 5.63 3.47 -3.21
CA ILE A 23 4.92 4.67 -2.76
C ILE A 23 4.11 5.23 -3.91
N PHE A 24 2.78 5.28 -3.76
CA PHE A 24 1.91 5.91 -4.74
C PHE A 24 1.96 7.44 -4.65
N ALA A 25 2.70 8.08 -5.56
CA ALA A 25 2.89 9.52 -5.62
C ALA A 25 2.41 10.17 -6.94
N ALA A 26 1.87 9.38 -7.89
CA ALA A 26 1.38 9.85 -9.19
C ALA A 26 0.02 10.58 -9.16
N GLY A 27 -0.61 10.70 -8.00
CA GLY A 27 -1.94 11.30 -7.85
C GLY A 27 -1.95 12.80 -8.15
N LEU A 28 -2.97 13.28 -8.90
CA LEU A 28 -3.12 14.67 -9.30
C LEU A 28 -3.38 15.65 -8.15
N GLY A 29 -3.88 15.16 -7.00
CA GLY A 29 -4.12 15.99 -5.81
C GLY A 29 -5.19 17.07 -5.98
N THR A 30 -6.15 16.92 -6.90
CA THR A 30 -7.13 17.96 -7.28
C THR A 30 -7.93 18.55 -6.12
N ARG A 31 -8.12 17.77 -5.04
CA ARG A 31 -8.83 18.22 -3.83
C ARG A 31 -7.98 19.08 -2.87
N LEU A 32 -6.68 19.19 -3.14
CA LEU A 32 -5.72 20.04 -2.40
C LEU A 32 -5.40 21.36 -3.11
N LYS A 33 -6.09 21.68 -4.20
CA LYS A 33 -5.97 22.99 -4.86
C LYS A 33 -6.33 24.13 -3.89
N PRO A 34 -5.61 25.28 -3.93
CA PRO A 34 -4.63 25.67 -4.95
C PRO A 34 -3.20 25.14 -4.73
N LEU A 35 -2.88 24.46 -3.62
CA LEU A 35 -1.51 23.99 -3.32
C LEU A 35 -0.93 23.12 -4.44
N THR A 36 -1.77 22.25 -5.00
CA THR A 36 -1.36 21.32 -6.06
C THR A 36 -1.45 21.90 -7.48
N ASP A 37 -1.67 23.20 -7.63
CA ASP A 37 -1.54 23.88 -8.92
C ASP A 37 -0.07 24.10 -9.33
N THR A 38 0.86 24.09 -8.36
CA THR A 38 2.28 24.38 -8.57
C THR A 38 3.22 23.29 -8.09
N MET A 39 2.72 22.29 -7.35
CA MET A 39 3.52 21.19 -6.82
C MET A 39 2.74 19.87 -6.78
N PRO A 40 3.43 18.71 -6.83
CA PRO A 40 2.75 17.42 -6.67
C PRO A 40 2.25 17.25 -5.23
N LYS A 41 1.13 16.53 -5.06
CA LYS A 41 0.58 16.21 -3.74
C LYS A 41 1.62 15.63 -2.77
N ALA A 42 2.52 14.80 -3.28
CA ALA A 42 3.57 14.15 -2.51
C ALA A 42 4.51 15.16 -1.80
N LEU A 43 4.63 16.38 -2.30
CA LEU A 43 5.47 17.44 -1.73
C LEU A 43 4.70 18.45 -0.86
N VAL A 44 3.38 18.30 -0.70
CA VAL A 44 2.60 19.08 0.27
C VAL A 44 3.12 18.80 1.68
N ARG A 45 3.33 19.87 2.45
CA ARG A 45 3.96 19.78 3.77
C ARG A 45 2.94 19.59 4.89
N VAL A 46 3.29 18.70 5.83
CA VAL A 46 2.59 18.46 7.10
C VAL A 46 3.67 18.38 8.18
N GLY A 47 3.50 19.06 9.28
CA GLY A 47 4.54 19.12 10.33
C GLY A 47 5.88 19.65 9.82
N GLY A 48 5.85 20.56 8.84
CA GLY A 48 7.06 21.12 8.23
C GLY A 48 7.75 20.23 7.18
N GLN A 49 7.36 18.98 7.01
CA GLN A 49 7.96 18.03 6.07
C GLN A 49 6.97 17.58 4.97
N PRO A 50 7.44 17.26 3.74
CA PRO A 50 6.58 16.71 2.69
C PRO A 50 5.92 15.39 3.09
N LEU A 51 4.71 15.12 2.58
CA LEU A 51 4.04 13.82 2.75
C LEU A 51 4.95 12.64 2.33
N LEU A 52 5.67 12.79 1.23
CA LEU A 52 6.63 11.79 0.75
C LEU A 52 7.73 11.51 1.77
N TRP A 53 8.22 12.53 2.47
CA TRP A 53 9.22 12.39 3.53
C TRP A 53 8.70 11.48 4.66
N HIS A 54 7.47 11.73 5.13
CA HIS A 54 6.88 10.96 6.22
C HIS A 54 6.79 9.47 5.88
N VAL A 55 6.34 9.15 4.65
CA VAL A 55 6.23 7.76 4.20
C VAL A 55 7.62 7.12 4.04
N ILE A 56 8.59 7.82 3.42
CA ILE A 56 9.95 7.31 3.26
C ILE A 56 10.59 7.03 4.63
N MET A 57 10.49 7.97 5.58
CA MET A 57 11.09 7.80 6.90
C MET A 57 10.45 6.66 7.68
N LYS A 58 9.13 6.48 7.57
CA LYS A 58 8.41 5.36 8.17
C LYS A 58 8.85 4.02 7.59
N LEU A 59 8.98 3.93 6.27
CA LEU A 59 9.46 2.72 5.59
C LEU A 59 10.92 2.42 5.96
N LYS A 60 11.78 3.45 5.96
CA LYS A 60 13.18 3.32 6.35
C LYS A 60 13.32 2.81 7.79
N ALA A 61 12.57 3.38 8.73
CA ALA A 61 12.57 2.95 10.13
C ALA A 61 12.11 1.49 10.29
N ALA A 62 11.22 1.01 9.42
CA ALA A 62 10.78 -0.39 9.37
C ALA A 62 11.76 -1.32 8.62
N GLY A 63 12.91 -0.79 8.16
CA GLY A 63 13.96 -1.57 7.53
C GLY A 63 13.75 -1.88 6.05
N TYR A 64 12.89 -1.11 5.34
CA TYR A 64 12.77 -1.21 3.88
C TYR A 64 14.01 -0.60 3.23
N GLU A 65 14.61 -1.34 2.27
CA GLU A 65 15.88 -0.99 1.64
C GLU A 65 15.69 -0.47 0.21
N ARG A 66 14.69 -1.03 -0.53
CA ARG A 66 14.31 -0.59 -1.88
C ARG A 66 12.95 0.04 -1.88
N LEU A 67 12.86 1.25 -2.43
CA LEU A 67 11.59 1.94 -2.65
C LEU A 67 11.40 2.23 -4.14
N VAL A 68 10.19 2.00 -4.65
CA VAL A 68 9.79 2.47 -5.98
C VAL A 68 8.75 3.57 -5.78
N VAL A 69 9.00 4.74 -6.33
CA VAL A 69 8.08 5.88 -6.28
C VAL A 69 7.50 6.08 -7.68
N ASN A 70 6.18 5.92 -7.85
CA ASN A 70 5.59 6.27 -9.12
C ASN A 70 5.33 7.78 -9.19
N VAL A 71 5.57 8.36 -10.36
CA VAL A 71 5.45 9.81 -10.59
C VAL A 71 4.67 10.07 -11.87
N HIS A 72 3.90 11.17 -11.90
CA HIS A 72 3.15 11.60 -13.08
C HIS A 72 3.20 13.14 -13.19
N HIS A 73 2.25 13.84 -12.60
CA HIS A 73 2.17 15.31 -12.62
C HIS A 73 3.29 15.93 -11.75
N PHE A 74 4.03 16.89 -12.30
CA PHE A 74 5.22 17.47 -11.66
C PHE A 74 6.29 16.45 -11.27
N SER A 75 6.46 15.39 -12.08
CA SER A 75 7.40 14.28 -11.84
C SER A 75 8.81 14.78 -11.50
N GLN A 76 9.31 15.81 -12.23
CA GLN A 76 10.64 16.34 -12.01
C GLN A 76 10.84 16.91 -10.61
N GLN A 77 9.83 17.57 -10.02
CA GLN A 77 9.93 18.09 -8.65
C GLN A 77 10.12 16.97 -7.61
N ILE A 78 9.46 15.83 -7.79
CA ILE A 78 9.64 14.65 -6.90
C ILE A 78 11.05 14.09 -7.08
N ILE A 79 11.51 13.94 -8.32
CA ILE A 79 12.85 13.41 -8.64
C ILE A 79 13.93 14.31 -8.05
N ASP A 80 13.81 15.64 -8.23
CA ASP A 80 14.77 16.61 -7.71
C ASP A 80 14.79 16.61 -6.18
N TYR A 81 13.61 16.52 -5.55
CA TYR A 81 13.51 16.41 -4.09
C TYR A 81 14.22 15.15 -3.56
N LEU A 82 14.03 14.00 -4.19
CA LEU A 82 14.69 12.74 -3.80
C LEU A 82 16.20 12.85 -3.95
N LYS A 83 16.68 13.37 -5.08
CA LYS A 83 18.12 13.58 -5.36
C LYS A 83 18.75 14.57 -4.37
N ALA A 84 18.09 15.70 -4.10
CA ALA A 84 18.59 16.72 -3.17
C ALA A 84 18.74 16.19 -1.74
N ASN A 85 18.00 15.13 -1.37
CA ASN A 85 18.08 14.44 -0.08
C ASN A 85 18.92 13.15 -0.14
N GLY A 86 19.75 12.94 -1.19
CA GLY A 86 20.60 11.75 -1.32
C GLY A 86 19.80 10.45 -1.30
N ASN A 87 18.58 10.44 -1.85
CA ASN A 87 17.63 9.34 -1.79
C ASN A 87 17.46 8.76 -0.36
N PHE A 88 17.68 9.59 0.65
CA PHE A 88 17.62 9.19 2.08
C PHE A 88 18.55 8.01 2.43
N GLY A 89 19.57 7.73 1.59
CA GLY A 89 20.47 6.58 1.73
C GLY A 89 19.80 5.24 1.41
N LEU A 90 18.75 5.23 0.58
CA LEU A 90 18.00 4.04 0.14
C LEU A 90 18.15 3.80 -1.37
N ASP A 91 17.90 2.56 -1.83
CA ASP A 91 17.72 2.25 -3.26
C ASP A 91 16.34 2.74 -3.72
N ILE A 92 16.24 4.04 -4.09
CA ILE A 92 14.99 4.62 -4.60
C ILE A 92 15.00 4.61 -6.12
N ARG A 93 14.00 3.95 -6.71
CA ARG A 93 13.75 3.87 -8.14
C ARG A 93 12.49 4.62 -8.52
N ILE A 94 12.46 5.18 -9.71
CA ILE A 94 11.32 5.93 -10.24
C ILE A 94 10.56 5.08 -11.25
N SER A 95 9.24 4.95 -11.05
CA SER A 95 8.30 4.45 -12.05
C SER A 95 7.59 5.65 -12.68
N ASP A 96 8.05 6.06 -13.86
CA ASP A 96 7.57 7.26 -14.52
C ASP A 96 6.30 6.98 -15.32
N GLU A 97 5.19 7.64 -14.95
CA GLU A 97 3.90 7.58 -15.63
C GLU A 97 3.57 8.89 -16.38
N SER A 98 4.59 9.71 -16.73
CA SER A 98 4.40 11.02 -17.36
C SER A 98 3.63 10.94 -18.69
N ASP A 99 3.75 9.82 -19.42
CA ASP A 99 3.04 9.59 -20.69
C ASP A 99 1.54 9.34 -20.51
N GLY A 100 1.10 9.01 -19.30
CA GLY A 100 -0.31 8.75 -18.99
C GLY A 100 -0.51 8.12 -17.63
N LEU A 101 -1.52 8.58 -16.89
CA LEU A 101 -1.88 8.04 -15.58
C LEU A 101 -2.44 6.62 -15.75
N LEU A 102 -1.80 5.65 -15.11
CA LEU A 102 -2.12 4.21 -15.25
C LEU A 102 -3.12 3.71 -14.21
N GLU A 103 -3.57 4.55 -13.30
CA GLU A 103 -4.31 4.17 -12.10
C GLU A 103 -3.48 3.25 -11.18
N THR A 104 -4.07 2.77 -10.09
CA THR A 104 -3.28 2.09 -9.06
C THR A 104 -2.80 0.69 -9.48
N GLY A 105 -3.60 -0.05 -10.23
CA GLY A 105 -3.22 -1.39 -10.71
C GLY A 105 -2.22 -1.34 -11.84
N GLY A 106 -2.43 -0.46 -12.83
CA GLY A 106 -1.49 -0.26 -13.93
C GLY A 106 -0.15 0.31 -13.45
N GLY A 107 -0.17 1.21 -12.45
CA GLY A 107 1.05 1.71 -11.82
C GLY A 107 1.88 0.61 -11.17
N ILE A 108 1.25 -0.34 -10.46
CA ILE A 108 1.95 -1.51 -9.92
C ILE A 108 2.50 -2.36 -11.08
N LYS A 109 1.67 -2.70 -12.07
CA LYS A 109 2.09 -3.50 -13.24
C LYS A 109 3.34 -2.91 -13.89
N LYS A 110 3.38 -1.60 -14.14
CA LYS A 110 4.53 -0.89 -14.70
C LYS A 110 5.77 -0.95 -13.79
N ALA A 111 5.56 -0.90 -12.48
CA ALA A 111 6.64 -0.88 -11.50
C ALA A 111 7.24 -2.28 -11.20
N LEU A 112 6.51 -3.39 -11.48
CA LEU A 112 6.97 -4.75 -11.16
C LEU A 112 8.42 -5.05 -11.58
N PRO A 113 8.90 -4.68 -12.80
CA PRO A 113 10.27 -4.94 -13.21
C PRO A 113 11.36 -4.23 -12.37
N LEU A 114 10.98 -3.26 -11.55
CA LEU A 114 11.89 -2.51 -10.67
C LEU A 114 12.09 -3.19 -9.31
N PHE A 115 11.34 -4.23 -9.02
CA PHE A 115 11.37 -4.99 -7.77
C PHE A 115 12.10 -6.33 -7.92
N ASP A 116 12.43 -6.92 -6.79
CA ASP A 116 12.79 -8.33 -6.70
C ASP A 116 11.53 -9.19 -6.85
N PRO A 117 11.46 -10.09 -7.86
CA PRO A 117 10.26 -10.84 -8.15
C PRO A 117 9.91 -11.91 -7.09
N GLU A 118 10.86 -12.29 -6.25
CA GLU A 118 10.67 -13.33 -5.23
C GLU A 118 10.24 -12.74 -3.86
N SER A 119 10.32 -11.42 -3.72
CA SER A 119 10.03 -10.73 -2.45
C SER A 119 8.68 -10.00 -2.50
N PRO A 120 7.89 -9.98 -1.41
CA PRO A 120 6.66 -9.22 -1.34
C PRO A 120 6.93 -7.71 -1.42
N ILE A 121 5.96 -6.96 -1.95
CA ILE A 121 6.01 -5.50 -2.06
C ILE A 121 4.99 -4.91 -1.08
N LEU A 122 5.44 -4.10 -0.13
CA LEU A 122 4.53 -3.23 0.62
C LEU A 122 4.17 -2.03 -0.26
N ILE A 123 2.89 -1.75 -0.42
CA ILE A 123 2.39 -0.61 -1.18
C ILE A 123 1.75 0.38 -0.21
N HIS A 124 2.13 1.65 -0.32
CA HIS A 124 1.70 2.70 0.58
C HIS A 124 1.30 3.96 -0.20
N ASN A 125 0.09 4.44 0.00
CA ASN A 125 -0.32 5.72 -0.56
C ASN A 125 0.46 6.86 0.13
N VAL A 126 0.95 7.82 -0.63
CA VAL A 126 1.77 8.95 -0.11
C VAL A 126 1.00 9.85 0.84
N ASP A 127 -0.33 9.87 0.73
CA ASP A 127 -1.23 10.74 1.50
C ASP A 127 -1.79 10.10 2.77
N ILE A 128 -1.37 8.91 3.10
CA ILE A 128 -1.80 8.22 4.32
C ILE A 128 -0.77 8.41 5.44
N LEU A 129 -1.20 9.04 6.52
CA LEU A 129 -0.47 9.10 7.78
C LEU A 129 -1.07 8.09 8.76
N SER A 130 -0.26 7.33 9.47
CA SER A 130 -0.75 6.32 10.42
C SER A 130 0.27 5.97 11.49
N ASN A 131 -0.22 5.44 12.62
CA ASN A 131 0.59 4.80 13.65
C ASN A 131 0.84 3.30 13.37
N LEU A 132 0.49 2.80 12.17
CA LEU A 132 0.69 1.39 11.83
C LEU A 132 2.13 0.97 11.98
N ASP A 133 2.38 -0.07 12.75
CA ASP A 133 3.71 -0.71 12.80
C ASP A 133 3.89 -1.58 11.55
N LEU A 134 4.73 -1.10 10.61
CA LEU A 134 5.01 -1.81 9.36
C LEU A 134 5.89 -3.05 9.57
N THR A 135 6.55 -3.18 10.73
CA THR A 135 7.38 -4.36 11.05
C THR A 135 6.53 -5.55 11.47
N ALA A 136 5.33 -5.29 11.98
CA ALA A 136 4.37 -6.30 12.42
C ALA A 136 3.45 -6.83 11.31
N LEU A 137 3.55 -6.27 10.08
CA LEU A 137 2.70 -6.71 8.98
C LEU A 137 3.07 -8.13 8.52
N PRO A 138 2.13 -9.07 8.45
CA PRO A 138 2.35 -10.35 7.77
C PRO A 138 2.65 -10.12 6.29
N VAL A 139 3.66 -10.82 5.77
CA VAL A 139 4.08 -10.70 4.35
C VAL A 139 4.05 -12.05 3.62
N ASP A 140 3.57 -13.09 4.28
CA ASP A 140 3.46 -14.46 3.79
C ASP A 140 2.30 -14.69 2.81
N ALA A 141 1.41 -13.71 2.68
CA ALA A 141 0.27 -13.73 1.77
C ALA A 141 -0.12 -12.31 1.34
N PRO A 142 -0.90 -12.15 0.25
CA PRO A 142 -1.51 -10.87 -0.09
C PRO A 142 -2.37 -10.34 1.05
N LEU A 143 -2.15 -9.06 1.43
CA LEU A 143 -2.76 -8.45 2.61
C LEU A 143 -3.29 -7.06 2.31
N LEU A 144 -4.50 -6.75 2.77
CA LEU A 144 -5.10 -5.41 2.72
C LEU A 144 -5.24 -4.87 4.14
N VAL A 145 -4.56 -3.76 4.47
CA VAL A 145 -4.79 -3.09 5.75
C VAL A 145 -6.14 -2.41 5.72
N VAL A 146 -6.98 -2.71 6.71
CA VAL A 146 -8.37 -2.27 6.78
C VAL A 146 -8.71 -1.72 8.16
N SER A 147 -9.80 -0.96 8.26
CA SER A 147 -10.27 -0.39 9.52
C SER A 147 -11.79 -0.22 9.54
N GLN A 148 -12.35 -0.03 10.73
CA GLN A 148 -13.80 0.17 10.93
C GLN A 148 -14.25 1.62 10.69
N ARG A 149 -13.40 2.48 10.04
CA ARG A 149 -13.79 3.85 9.75
C ARG A 149 -15.01 3.91 8.84
N GLN A 150 -15.84 4.94 9.02
CA GLN A 150 -17.00 5.16 8.16
C GLN A 150 -16.57 5.58 6.75
N THR A 151 -17.19 4.98 5.75
CA THR A 151 -16.99 5.26 4.33
C THR A 151 -18.25 4.85 3.55
N LYS A 152 -18.34 5.25 2.29
CA LYS A 152 -19.38 4.78 1.36
C LYS A 152 -19.03 3.44 0.72
N ARG A 153 -17.75 3.06 0.71
CA ARG A 153 -17.19 1.91 0.00
C ARG A 153 -16.48 1.00 0.97
N TYR A 154 -16.94 -0.24 1.10
CA TYR A 154 -16.37 -1.22 1.99
C TYR A 154 -15.89 -2.45 1.25
N LEU A 155 -14.79 -3.02 1.71
CA LEU A 155 -14.40 -4.39 1.42
C LEU A 155 -15.20 -5.33 2.33
N LEU A 156 -15.52 -6.50 1.81
CA LEU A 156 -16.31 -7.53 2.48
C LEU A 156 -15.42 -8.72 2.80
N PHE A 157 -15.36 -9.08 4.06
CA PHE A 157 -14.54 -10.18 4.56
C PHE A 157 -15.39 -11.22 5.28
N ASP A 158 -15.00 -12.48 5.18
CA ASP A 158 -15.55 -13.55 6.00
C ASP A 158 -14.95 -13.55 7.43
N ASP A 159 -15.33 -14.54 8.24
CA ASP A 159 -14.87 -14.65 9.64
C ASP A 159 -13.37 -14.90 9.76
N GLU A 160 -12.73 -15.51 8.77
CA GLU A 160 -11.29 -15.73 8.68
C GLU A 160 -10.54 -14.59 8.01
N MET A 161 -11.22 -13.44 7.84
CA MET A 161 -10.68 -12.24 7.20
C MET A 161 -10.22 -12.45 5.74
N ARG A 162 -10.83 -13.38 5.00
CA ARG A 162 -10.61 -13.55 3.56
C ARG A 162 -11.51 -12.60 2.79
N LEU A 163 -10.94 -11.90 1.79
CA LEU A 163 -11.68 -10.99 0.93
C LEU A 163 -12.73 -11.75 0.10
N GLN A 164 -13.99 -11.34 0.22
CA GLN A 164 -15.14 -11.93 -0.48
C GLN A 164 -15.78 -10.98 -1.49
N GLY A 165 -15.48 -9.68 -1.41
CA GLY A 165 -16.04 -8.70 -2.32
C GLY A 165 -15.91 -7.27 -1.84
N TRP A 166 -16.73 -6.42 -2.45
CA TRP A 166 -16.79 -4.99 -2.19
C TRP A 166 -18.22 -4.51 -2.35
N THR A 167 -18.59 -3.47 -1.59
CA THR A 167 -19.89 -2.81 -1.71
C THR A 167 -19.78 -1.29 -1.64
N ASN A 168 -20.67 -0.62 -2.35
CA ASN A 168 -20.98 0.79 -2.15
C ASN A 168 -22.35 0.88 -1.48
N ILE A 169 -22.39 1.36 -0.22
CA ILE A 169 -23.62 1.41 0.58
C ILE A 169 -24.62 2.47 0.11
N GLU A 170 -24.21 3.44 -0.71
CA GLU A 170 -25.12 4.46 -1.26
C GLU A 170 -25.84 3.95 -2.53
N THR A 171 -25.15 3.19 -3.36
CA THR A 171 -25.72 2.70 -4.64
C THR A 171 -26.24 1.27 -4.53
N GLY A 172 -25.87 0.54 -3.48
CA GLY A 172 -26.14 -0.90 -3.35
C GLY A 172 -25.29 -1.78 -4.27
N GLU A 173 -24.31 -1.21 -4.99
CA GLU A 173 -23.45 -1.96 -5.90
C GLU A 173 -22.60 -2.97 -5.14
N LEU A 174 -22.50 -4.18 -5.66
CA LEU A 174 -21.66 -5.28 -5.20
C LEU A 174 -20.67 -5.70 -6.26
N LYS A 175 -19.44 -6.07 -5.88
CA LYS A 175 -18.40 -6.61 -6.78
C LYS A 175 -17.69 -7.79 -6.13
N GLY A 176 -17.06 -8.62 -6.98
CA GLY A 176 -16.30 -9.80 -6.57
C GLY A 176 -17.16 -11.04 -6.37
N PRO A 177 -16.65 -12.11 -5.74
CA PRO A 177 -17.36 -13.39 -5.55
C PRO A 177 -18.75 -13.24 -4.92
N VAL A 178 -18.92 -12.32 -3.98
CA VAL A 178 -20.21 -12.06 -3.32
C VAL A 178 -21.31 -11.64 -4.31
N ALA A 179 -20.97 -10.89 -5.35
CA ALA A 179 -21.93 -10.43 -6.36
C ALA A 179 -22.47 -11.58 -7.23
N ASN A 180 -21.70 -12.66 -7.35
CA ASN A 180 -22.02 -13.83 -8.17
C ASN A 180 -22.63 -14.98 -7.33
N GLY A 181 -22.93 -14.77 -6.05
CA GLY A 181 -23.40 -15.83 -5.16
C GLY A 181 -22.37 -16.93 -4.88
N GLN A 182 -21.08 -16.69 -5.20
CA GLN A 182 -19.97 -17.62 -5.01
C GLN A 182 -19.31 -17.50 -3.64
N CYS A 183 -19.87 -16.67 -2.79
CA CYS A 183 -19.38 -16.51 -1.42
C CYS A 183 -19.69 -17.76 -0.62
N SER A 184 -18.68 -18.42 -0.05
CA SER A 184 -18.86 -19.47 0.95
C SER A 184 -19.40 -18.85 2.23
N MET A 185 -20.71 -18.60 2.30
CA MET A 185 -21.38 -18.19 3.53
C MET A 185 -21.47 -19.42 4.44
N VAL A 186 -20.37 -19.71 5.13
CA VAL A 186 -20.40 -20.62 6.27
C VAL A 186 -20.82 -19.76 7.49
N HIS A 187 -22.12 -19.67 7.73
CA HIS A 187 -22.73 -19.18 8.98
C HIS A 187 -22.32 -17.78 9.50
N GLY A 188 -22.23 -16.72 8.66
CA GLY A 188 -21.91 -15.37 9.21
C GLY A 188 -22.32 -14.22 8.31
N GLN A 189 -22.48 -13.03 8.91
CA GLN A 189 -22.53 -11.78 8.15
C GLN A 189 -21.11 -11.35 7.74
N LEU A 190 -20.92 -10.97 6.46
CA LEU A 190 -19.65 -10.45 6.01
C LEU A 190 -19.28 -9.16 6.77
N LYS A 191 -18.05 -9.09 7.26
CA LYS A 191 -17.50 -7.89 7.90
C LYS A 191 -17.28 -6.80 6.85
N ARG A 192 -17.76 -5.59 7.13
CA ARG A 192 -17.57 -4.40 6.27
C ARG A 192 -16.45 -3.57 6.81
N LEU A 193 -15.31 -3.51 6.09
CA LEU A 193 -14.14 -2.77 6.52
C LEU A 193 -13.66 -1.83 5.41
N ALA A 194 -13.17 -0.65 5.80
CA ALA A 194 -12.65 0.35 4.89
C ALA A 194 -11.19 0.07 4.56
N PHE A 195 -10.81 0.12 3.29
CA PHE A 195 -9.43 0.02 2.85
C PHE A 195 -8.62 1.25 3.32
N SER A 196 -7.43 1.01 3.82
CA SER A 196 -6.58 2.01 4.46
C SER A 196 -5.50 2.61 3.54
N GLY A 197 -5.44 2.21 2.26
CA GLY A 197 -4.40 2.69 1.33
C GLY A 197 -3.01 2.10 1.57
N ILE A 198 -2.92 1.02 2.38
CA ILE A 198 -1.70 0.26 2.64
C ILE A 198 -2.01 -1.21 2.41
N HIS A 199 -1.15 -1.90 1.65
CA HIS A 199 -1.36 -3.32 1.34
C HIS A 199 -0.05 -4.02 0.99
N VAL A 200 -0.01 -5.34 1.15
CA VAL A 200 1.10 -6.19 0.74
C VAL A 200 0.71 -6.95 -0.52
N MET A 201 1.47 -6.78 -1.58
CA MET A 201 1.40 -7.57 -2.81
C MET A 201 2.40 -8.71 -2.69
N HIS A 202 1.89 -9.94 -2.63
CA HIS A 202 2.72 -11.13 -2.53
C HIS A 202 3.11 -11.65 -3.93
N PRO A 203 4.30 -12.27 -4.12
CA PRO A 203 4.75 -12.81 -5.40
C PRO A 203 3.77 -13.76 -6.09
N SER A 204 2.95 -14.48 -5.34
CA SER A 204 1.90 -15.37 -5.91
C SER A 204 0.91 -14.65 -6.83
N LEU A 205 0.77 -13.33 -6.71
CA LEU A 205 -0.14 -12.54 -7.55
C LEU A 205 0.56 -11.89 -8.76
N TYR A 206 1.90 -11.83 -8.80
CA TYR A 206 2.61 -11.14 -9.88
C TYR A 206 2.30 -11.71 -11.28
N PRO A 207 2.23 -13.03 -11.49
CA PRO A 207 1.91 -13.59 -12.81
C PRO A 207 0.55 -13.16 -13.33
N LEU A 208 -0.41 -12.89 -12.44
CA LEU A 208 -1.77 -12.52 -12.84
C LEU A 208 -1.84 -11.16 -13.55
N PHE A 209 -0.84 -10.28 -13.36
CA PHE A 209 -0.80 -8.98 -14.03
C PHE A 209 -0.60 -9.09 -15.55
N ALA A 210 -0.10 -10.22 -16.06
CA ALA A 210 0.08 -10.42 -17.51
C ALA A 210 -1.21 -10.22 -18.29
N ASP A 211 -2.34 -10.73 -17.76
CA ASP A 211 -3.66 -10.70 -18.40
C ASP A 211 -4.44 -9.40 -18.17
N TRP A 212 -3.86 -8.43 -17.46
CA TRP A 212 -4.53 -7.17 -17.18
C TRP A 212 -4.11 -6.08 -18.18
N PRO A 213 -5.00 -5.12 -18.50
CA PRO A 213 -4.65 -3.98 -19.35
C PRO A 213 -3.54 -3.13 -18.73
N GLU A 214 -3.07 -2.11 -19.44
CA GLU A 214 -2.07 -1.19 -18.91
C GLU A 214 -2.65 -0.25 -17.84
N ARG A 215 -3.92 0.10 -17.96
CA ARG A 215 -4.61 1.04 -17.05
C ARG A 215 -5.80 0.38 -16.37
N PHE A 216 -5.76 0.27 -15.03
CA PHE A 216 -6.85 -0.25 -14.21
C PHE A 216 -6.66 0.06 -12.73
N PRO A 217 -7.76 0.12 -11.93
CA PRO A 217 -7.68 0.24 -10.48
C PRO A 217 -7.27 -1.08 -9.83
N ILE A 218 -6.38 -1.03 -8.85
CA ILE A 218 -5.89 -2.25 -8.15
C ILE A 218 -7.03 -3.01 -7.45
N MET A 219 -8.08 -2.31 -7.04
CA MET A 219 -9.19 -2.95 -6.34
C MET A 219 -9.94 -3.93 -7.25
N ASP A 220 -10.11 -3.61 -8.54
CA ASP A 220 -10.72 -4.52 -9.51
C ASP A 220 -9.86 -5.79 -9.69
N PHE A 221 -8.52 -5.65 -9.65
CA PHE A 221 -7.60 -6.78 -9.66
C PHE A 221 -7.81 -7.68 -8.43
N TYR A 222 -7.83 -7.11 -7.23
CA TYR A 222 -8.02 -7.89 -6.02
C TYR A 222 -9.39 -8.59 -5.98
N LEU A 223 -10.44 -7.92 -6.42
CA LEU A 223 -11.79 -8.47 -6.46
C LEU A 223 -11.96 -9.61 -7.48
N LYS A 224 -11.14 -9.63 -8.53
CA LYS A 224 -11.06 -10.76 -9.45
C LYS A 224 -10.18 -11.87 -8.90
N ALA A 225 -9.00 -11.52 -8.37
CA ALA A 225 -8.03 -12.48 -7.86
C ALA A 225 -8.54 -13.24 -6.62
N CYS A 226 -9.34 -12.62 -5.74
CA CYS A 226 -9.85 -13.27 -4.53
C CYS A 226 -10.81 -14.45 -4.78
N ALA A 227 -11.30 -14.61 -6.00
CA ALA A 227 -12.07 -15.80 -6.38
C ALA A 227 -11.23 -17.10 -6.40
N THR A 228 -9.91 -16.98 -6.59
CA THR A 228 -9.00 -18.12 -6.75
C THR A 228 -7.76 -18.06 -5.85
N HIS A 229 -7.47 -16.90 -5.26
CA HIS A 229 -6.30 -16.66 -4.41
C HIS A 229 -6.73 -16.11 -3.06
N LEU A 230 -6.06 -16.55 -2.01
CA LEU A 230 -6.27 -16.01 -0.67
C LEU A 230 -5.75 -14.57 -0.60
N ILE A 231 -6.64 -13.62 -0.31
CA ILE A 231 -6.30 -12.23 0.00
C ILE A 231 -6.89 -11.92 1.37
N ARG A 232 -6.04 -11.54 2.32
CA ARG A 232 -6.44 -11.30 3.72
C ARG A 232 -6.67 -9.83 4.02
N GLY A 233 -7.65 -9.55 4.87
CA GLY A 233 -7.76 -8.28 5.58
C GLY A 233 -6.92 -8.30 6.84
N TYR A 234 -6.25 -7.18 7.13
CA TYR A 234 -5.51 -6.97 8.37
C TYR A 234 -6.05 -5.73 9.09
N GLU A 235 -6.69 -5.94 10.22
CA GLU A 235 -7.18 -4.89 11.10
C GLU A 235 -6.20 -4.73 12.26
N ALA A 236 -5.31 -3.71 12.16
CA ALA A 236 -4.29 -3.49 13.19
C ALA A 236 -4.95 -2.96 14.47
N PRO A 237 -4.67 -3.55 15.64
CA PRO A 237 -5.16 -3.05 16.92
C PRO A 237 -4.76 -1.60 17.16
N GLY A 238 -5.72 -0.75 17.53
CA GLY A 238 -5.47 0.66 17.83
C GLY A 238 -5.01 1.49 16.62
N LEU A 239 -5.27 1.04 15.38
CA LEU A 239 -4.91 1.78 14.17
C LEU A 239 -5.55 3.18 14.17
N ARG A 240 -4.71 4.20 14.18
CA ARG A 240 -5.06 5.58 13.85
C ARG A 240 -4.54 5.89 12.46
N LEU A 241 -5.40 6.44 11.63
CA LEU A 241 -5.09 6.73 10.22
C LEU A 241 -5.75 8.03 9.79
N LEU A 242 -5.01 8.84 9.04
CA LEU A 242 -5.49 10.07 8.43
C LEU A 242 -5.16 10.08 6.93
N ASP A 243 -6.19 10.30 6.09
CA ASP A 243 -6.06 10.56 4.65
C ASP A 243 -5.92 12.08 4.45
N VAL A 244 -4.75 12.53 4.03
CA VAL A 244 -4.43 13.94 3.75
C VAL A 244 -4.82 14.25 2.30
N GLY A 245 -6.12 14.10 2.02
CA GLY A 245 -6.66 14.25 0.67
C GLY A 245 -7.34 15.57 0.38
N LYS A 246 -7.55 16.44 1.38
CA LYS A 246 -8.29 17.70 1.28
C LYS A 246 -7.60 18.80 2.09
N LEU A 247 -7.88 20.07 1.73
CA LEU A 247 -7.34 21.23 2.46
C LEU A 247 -7.75 21.26 3.93
N ASP A 248 -8.99 20.91 4.23
CA ASP A 248 -9.55 20.89 5.59
C ASP A 248 -8.91 19.82 6.50
N THR A 249 -8.20 18.85 5.91
CA THR A 249 -7.48 17.82 6.66
C THR A 249 -6.03 18.20 7.01
N LEU A 250 -5.49 19.31 6.50
CA LEU A 250 -4.09 19.70 6.73
C LEU A 250 -3.82 20.09 8.19
N ASP A 251 -4.72 20.84 8.82
CA ASP A 251 -4.56 21.22 10.23
C ASP A 251 -4.67 19.99 11.13
N GLN A 252 -5.60 19.08 10.82
CA GLN A 252 -5.71 17.79 11.50
C GLN A 252 -4.45 16.94 11.30
N ALA A 253 -3.84 16.99 10.11
CA ALA A 253 -2.62 16.26 9.81
C ALA A 253 -1.42 16.78 10.61
N ASN A 254 -1.32 18.11 10.80
CA ASN A 254 -0.28 18.71 11.65
C ASN A 254 -0.41 18.25 13.10
N ALA A 255 -1.63 18.25 13.66
CA ALA A 255 -1.89 17.74 15.00
C ALA A 255 -1.60 16.24 15.10
N PHE A 256 -2.06 15.46 14.10
CA PHE A 256 -1.87 14.01 14.05
C PHE A 256 -0.39 13.59 14.08
N ILE A 257 0.48 14.30 13.32
CA ILE A 257 1.93 14.01 13.29
C ILE A 257 2.58 14.30 14.65
N SER A 258 2.12 15.33 15.36
CA SER A 258 2.64 15.65 16.69
C SER A 258 2.29 14.58 17.75
N ASP A 259 1.27 13.76 17.48
CA ASP A 259 0.77 12.70 18.37
C ASP A 259 1.28 11.30 17.98
N LEU A 260 2.06 11.17 16.89
CA LEU A 260 2.66 9.91 16.43
C LEU A 260 4.02 9.66 17.08
#